data_ea3a4fc88c7f52b971df9ca623a0a2eb
#
_entry.id   ea3a4fc88c7f52b971df9ca623a0a2eb
#
_cell.length_a   1.000
_cell.length_b   1.000
_cell.length_c   1.000
_cell.angle_alpha   90.00
_cell.angle_beta   90.00
_cell.angle_gamma   90.00
#
_symmetry.space_group_name_H-M   'P 1'
#
loop_
_entity.id
_entity.type
_entity.pdbx_description
1 polymer ?
#
loop_
_entity_poly.entity_id
_entity_poly.type
_entity_poly.pdbx_seq_one_letter_code
_entity_poly.pdbx_strand_id
1 'polypeptide(L)' 'MSKVSYYTEEGLNKLKEELSYLKSTERPRISRQIAEARDKGDLSENAEYDAAKEAQGLLELKIAKLAEVVGNARV' A
#
# COMPACT_ATOMS: atom_id res chain seq x y z
N MET A 1 -18.85 8.04 -0.99
CA MET A 1 -19.84 7.67 0.04
C MET A 1 -19.60 6.25 0.52
N SER A 2 -19.56 6.08 1.83
CA SER A 2 -19.31 4.78 2.43
C SER A 2 -20.46 3.81 2.18
N LYS A 3 -20.12 2.56 1.93
CA LYS A 3 -21.08 1.53 1.62
C LYS A 3 -20.77 0.31 2.45
N VAL A 4 -21.71 -0.08 3.31
CA VAL A 4 -21.54 -1.29 4.11
C VAL A 4 -21.61 -2.50 3.20
N SER A 5 -20.65 -3.41 3.35
CA SER A 5 -20.62 -4.66 2.62
C SER A 5 -20.50 -5.81 3.61
N TYR A 6 -21.13 -6.93 3.29
CA TYR A 6 -21.13 -8.10 4.16
C TYR A 6 -20.17 -9.17 3.63
N TYR A 7 -19.41 -9.75 4.54
CA TYR A 7 -18.42 -10.77 4.25
C TYR A 7 -18.56 -11.90 5.24
N THR A 8 -17.99 -13.05 4.89
CA THR A 8 -17.78 -14.10 5.89
C THR A 8 -16.68 -13.64 6.84
N GLU A 9 -16.66 -14.22 8.05
CA GLU A 9 -15.59 -13.90 9.00
C GLU A 9 -14.21 -14.20 8.41
N GLU A 10 -14.06 -15.34 7.71
CA GLU A 10 -12.81 -15.69 7.06
C GLU A 10 -12.42 -14.68 5.98
N GLY A 11 -13.38 -14.26 5.17
CA GLY A 11 -13.13 -13.28 4.12
C GLY A 11 -12.69 -11.94 4.67
N LEU A 12 -13.34 -11.48 5.74
CA LEU A 12 -12.96 -10.23 6.39
C LEU A 12 -11.57 -10.32 7.01
N ASN A 13 -11.26 -11.44 7.64
CA ASN A 13 -9.94 -11.63 8.24
C ASN A 13 -8.84 -11.60 7.18
N LYS A 14 -9.08 -12.17 6.00
CA LYS A 14 -8.13 -12.11 4.90
C LYS A 14 -7.87 -10.69 4.42
N LEU A 15 -8.92 -9.88 4.35
CA LEU A 15 -8.78 -8.47 3.98
C LEU A 15 -7.95 -7.70 5.02
N LYS A 16 -8.20 -7.96 6.30
CA LYS A 16 -7.43 -7.33 7.38
C LYS A 16 -5.97 -7.75 7.35
N GLU A 17 -5.69 -9.02 7.07
CA GLU A 17 -4.33 -9.52 6.94
C GLU A 17 -3.61 -8.86 5.78
N GLU A 18 -4.28 -8.73 4.64
CA GLU A 18 -3.71 -8.06 3.48
C GLU A 18 -3.38 -6.60 3.80
N LEU A 19 -4.30 -5.89 4.45
CA LEU A 19 -4.06 -4.50 4.83
C LEU A 19 -2.87 -4.39 5.77
N SER A 20 -2.78 -5.27 6.75
CA SER A 20 -1.66 -5.30 7.68
C SER A 20 -0.33 -5.55 6.95
N TYR A 21 -0.32 -6.50 6.01
CA TYR A 21 0.86 -6.81 5.21
C TYR A 21 1.34 -5.59 4.40
N LEU A 22 0.41 -4.91 3.75
CA LEU A 22 0.76 -3.73 2.96
C LEU A 22 1.40 -2.65 3.82
N LYS A 23 0.89 -2.44 5.02
CA LYS A 23 1.41 -1.42 5.94
C LYS A 23 2.71 -1.81 6.61
N SER A 24 2.84 -3.06 7.02
CA SER A 24 3.98 -3.51 7.83
C SER A 24 5.15 -4.04 7.01
N THR A 25 4.90 -4.50 5.79
CA THR A 25 5.92 -5.12 4.95
C THR A 25 6.17 -4.34 3.67
N GLU A 26 5.12 -4.04 2.91
CA GLU A 26 5.29 -3.37 1.62
C GLU A 26 5.69 -1.90 1.76
N ARG A 27 5.13 -1.17 2.70
CA ARG A 27 5.53 0.22 2.93
C ARG A 27 7.02 0.37 3.23
N PRO A 28 7.56 -0.36 4.22
CA PRO A 28 9.00 -0.27 4.51
C PRO A 28 9.86 -0.72 3.33
N ARG A 29 9.43 -1.72 2.58
CA ARG A 29 10.17 -2.20 1.42
C ARG A 29 10.32 -1.10 0.38
N ILE A 30 9.22 -0.42 0.06
CA ILE A 30 9.25 0.66 -0.93
C ILE A 30 10.02 1.87 -0.41
N SER A 31 9.90 2.18 0.88
CA SER A 31 10.70 3.25 1.48
C SER A 31 12.20 2.99 1.33
N ARG A 32 12.63 1.74 1.51
CA ARG A 32 14.03 1.38 1.30
C ARG A 32 14.43 1.52 -0.16
N GLN A 33 13.56 1.11 -1.09
CA GLN A 33 13.85 1.26 -2.51
C GLN A 33 14.03 2.74 -2.90
N ILE A 34 13.21 3.62 -2.34
CA ILE A 34 13.34 5.05 -2.58
C ILE A 34 14.67 5.56 -2.05
N ALA A 35 15.04 5.18 -0.83
CA ALA A 35 16.30 5.59 -0.22
C ALA A 35 17.50 5.09 -1.02
N GLU A 36 17.47 3.83 -1.45
CA GLU A 36 18.54 3.24 -2.24
C GLU A 36 18.69 3.95 -3.59
N ALA A 37 17.57 4.24 -4.24
CA ALA A 37 17.59 4.94 -5.53
C ALA A 37 18.13 6.37 -5.36
N ARG A 38 17.75 7.05 -4.28
CA ARG A 38 18.24 8.39 -3.98
C ARG A 38 19.75 8.38 -3.80
N ASP A 39 20.27 7.38 -3.12
CA ASP A 39 21.70 7.27 -2.82
C ASP A 39 22.54 6.98 -4.05
N LYS A 40 21.92 6.53 -5.15
CA LYS A 40 22.66 6.22 -6.39
C LYS A 40 23.01 7.44 -7.22
N GLY A 41 22.49 8.62 -6.89
CA GLY A 41 22.95 9.82 -7.54
C GLY A 41 21.91 10.82 -7.98
N ASP A 42 22.04 11.33 -9.21
CA ASP A 42 21.26 12.45 -9.72
C ASP A 42 19.75 12.15 -9.80
N LEU A 43 18.98 12.80 -8.94
CA LEU A 43 17.54 12.61 -8.88
C LEU A 43 16.81 13.13 -10.12
N SER A 44 17.38 14.07 -10.83
CA SER A 44 16.72 14.66 -12.00
C SER A 44 16.62 13.69 -13.18
N GLU A 45 17.50 12.69 -13.24
CA GLU A 45 17.53 11.69 -14.29
C GLU A 45 17.50 10.26 -13.75
N ASN A 46 17.12 10.10 -12.50
CA ASN A 46 17.15 8.80 -11.88
C ASN A 46 15.83 8.06 -12.07
N ALA A 47 15.79 7.21 -13.10
CA ALA A 47 14.58 6.44 -13.43
C ALA A 47 14.19 5.48 -12.30
N GLU A 48 15.16 4.95 -11.56
CA GLU A 48 14.86 4.07 -10.42
C GLU A 48 14.14 4.82 -9.31
N TYR A 49 14.59 6.05 -9.04
CA TYR A 49 13.94 6.90 -8.04
C TYR A 49 12.50 7.21 -8.46
N ASP A 50 12.31 7.61 -9.70
CA ASP A 50 10.98 7.93 -10.21
C ASP A 50 10.05 6.73 -10.15
N ALA A 51 10.54 5.56 -10.54
CA ALA A 51 9.76 4.32 -10.47
C ALA A 51 9.38 3.96 -9.03
N ALA A 52 10.32 4.13 -8.09
CA ALA A 52 10.06 3.85 -6.68
C ALA A 52 9.03 4.81 -6.09
N LYS A 53 9.08 6.09 -6.46
CA LYS A 53 8.10 7.08 -6.02
C LYS A 53 6.72 6.78 -6.60
N GLU A 54 6.65 6.37 -7.85
CA GLU A 54 5.39 5.98 -8.47
C GLU A 54 4.82 4.75 -7.75
N ALA A 55 5.66 3.76 -7.47
CA ALA A 55 5.23 2.57 -6.75
C ALA A 55 4.69 2.92 -5.35
N GLN A 56 5.32 3.89 -4.67
CA GLN A 56 4.85 4.37 -3.38
C GLN A 56 3.44 4.96 -3.50
N GLY A 57 3.21 5.80 -4.50
CA GLY A 57 1.89 6.39 -4.72
C GLY A 57 0.82 5.35 -4.95
N LEU A 58 1.12 4.34 -5.78
CA LEU A 58 0.19 3.26 -6.07
C LEU A 58 -0.09 2.41 -4.82
N LEU A 59 0.94 2.16 -4.01
CA LEU A 59 0.77 1.42 -2.77
C LEU A 59 -0.13 2.17 -1.80
N GLU A 60 0.10 3.48 -1.63
CA GLU A 60 -0.72 4.28 -0.70
C GLU A 60 -2.17 4.34 -1.15
N LEU A 61 -2.42 4.40 -2.46
CA LEU A 61 -3.77 4.35 -2.99
C LEU A 61 -4.42 3.00 -2.69
N LYS A 62 -3.70 1.92 -2.87
CA LYS A 62 -4.19 0.57 -2.58
C LYS A 62 -4.52 0.41 -1.10
N ILE A 63 -3.64 0.91 -0.22
CA ILE A 63 -3.86 0.87 1.23
C ILE A 63 -5.14 1.65 1.58
N ALA A 64 -5.30 2.84 1.04
CA ALA A 64 -6.47 3.67 1.33
C ALA A 64 -7.76 2.98 0.90
N LYS A 65 -7.77 2.39 -0.30
CA LYS A 65 -8.95 1.67 -0.80
C LYS A 65 -9.27 0.46 0.05
N LEU A 66 -8.26 -0.31 0.42
CA LEU A 66 -8.47 -1.51 1.23
C LEU A 66 -8.90 -1.16 2.65
N ALA A 67 -8.34 -0.09 3.22
CA ALA A 67 -8.75 0.41 4.53
C ALA A 67 -10.22 0.82 4.53
N GLU A 68 -10.69 1.45 3.46
CA GLU A 68 -12.09 1.81 3.32
C GLU A 68 -12.97 0.56 3.25
N VAL A 69 -12.58 -0.43 2.45
CA VAL A 69 -13.32 -1.70 2.36
C VAL A 69 -13.43 -2.37 3.72
N VAL A 70 -12.31 -2.48 4.44
CA VAL A 70 -12.29 -3.09 5.77
C VAL A 70 -13.15 -2.30 6.76
N GLY A 71 -13.07 -0.98 6.70
CA GLY A 71 -13.85 -0.11 7.58
C GLY A 71 -15.36 -0.23 7.40
N ASN A 72 -15.79 -0.57 6.18
CA ASN A 72 -17.21 -0.71 5.85
C ASN A 72 -17.68 -2.15 5.84
N ALA A 73 -16.81 -3.10 6.15
CA ALA A 73 -17.15 -4.52 6.13
C ALA A 73 -17.88 -4.95 7.39
N ARG A 74 -18.84 -5.86 7.22
CA ARG A 74 -19.58 -6.48 8.32
C ARG A 74 -19.67 -7.98 8.07
N VAL A 75 -19.82 -8.72 9.14
CA VAL A 75 -19.97 -10.18 9.07
C VAL A 75 -21.44 -10.56 9.08
#